data_c09f4403250292fad5860cd15e37aa79
#
_entry.id   c09f4403250292fad5860cd15e37aa79
#
_cell.length_a   1.000
_cell.length_b   1.000
_cell.length_c   1.000
_cell.angle_alpha   90.00
_cell.angle_beta   90.00
_cell.angle_gamma   90.00
#
_symmetry.space_group_name_H-M   'P 1'
#
loop_
_entity.id
_entity.type
_entity.pdbx_description
1 polymer ?
#
loop_
_entity_poly.entity_id
_entity_poly.type
_entity_poly.pdbx_seq_one_letter_code
_entity_poly.pdbx_strand_id
1 'polypeptide(L)' 'SGNSMNLIMACNWIKKNNGKTFSLLGFNGGKLKNLSDDCLIIKSAKGDYGPVEDSHLIINHILAHWFQKNLIKKK' A
#
# COMPACT_ATOMS: atom_id res chain seq x y z
N SER A 1 5.43 5.61 5.99
CA SER A 1 6.33 6.31 5.08
C SER A 1 7.12 5.40 4.13
N GLY A 2 6.93 4.10 4.18
CA GLY A 2 7.63 3.18 3.29
C GLY A 2 8.97 2.70 3.81
N ASN A 3 9.33 3.05 5.04
CA ASN A 3 10.58 2.61 5.67
C ASN A 3 10.34 1.80 6.94
N SER A 4 9.10 1.52 7.29
CA SER A 4 8.77 0.76 8.49
C SER A 4 9.30 -0.68 8.37
N MET A 5 10.10 -1.11 9.34
CA MET A 5 10.77 -2.40 9.27
C MET A 5 9.78 -3.56 9.20
N ASN A 6 8.68 -3.50 9.95
CA ASN A 6 7.68 -4.56 9.93
C ASN A 6 7.06 -4.73 8.54
N LEU A 7 6.82 -3.63 7.82
CA LEU A 7 6.27 -3.69 6.47
C LEU A 7 7.30 -4.18 5.47
N ILE A 8 8.55 -3.79 5.62
CA ILE A 8 9.64 -4.27 4.77
C ILE A 8 9.82 -5.77 4.94
N MET A 9 9.78 -6.26 6.17
CA MET A 9 9.88 -7.69 6.44
C MET A 9 8.70 -8.47 5.86
N ALA A 10 7.49 -7.93 5.99
CA ALA A 10 6.30 -8.55 5.41
C ALA A 10 6.40 -8.63 3.89
N CYS A 11 6.86 -7.55 3.25
CA CYS A 11 7.03 -7.51 1.80
C CYS A 11 8.05 -8.55 1.33
N ASN A 12 9.16 -8.67 2.03
CA ASN A 12 10.19 -9.68 1.71
C ASN A 12 9.68 -11.10 1.89
N TRP A 13 8.89 -11.35 2.94
CA TRP A 13 8.28 -12.64 3.18
C TRP A 13 7.34 -13.04 2.03
N ILE A 14 6.50 -12.09 1.60
CA ILE A 14 5.57 -12.34 0.50
C ILE A 14 6.31 -12.68 -0.79
N LYS A 15 7.39 -11.96 -1.08
CA LYS A 15 8.22 -12.24 -2.27
C LYS A 15 8.81 -13.62 -2.22
N LYS A 16 9.32 -14.05 -1.06
CA LYS A 16 9.87 -15.40 -0.88
C LYS A 16 8.85 -16.49 -1.12
N ASN A 17 7.59 -16.20 -0.90
CA ASN A 17 6.50 -17.16 -1.02
C ASN A 17 5.69 -16.97 -2.30
N ASN A 18 6.27 -16.30 -3.29
CA ASN A 18 5.70 -16.13 -4.64
C ASN A 18 4.42 -15.29 -4.66
N GLY A 19 4.20 -14.46 -3.66
CA GLY A 19 3.09 -13.53 -3.63
C GLY A 19 3.41 -12.22 -4.34
N LYS A 20 2.39 -11.39 -4.51
CA LYS A 20 2.53 -10.06 -5.07
C LYS A 20 2.19 -9.01 -4.02
N THR A 21 2.85 -7.87 -4.09
CA THR A 21 2.62 -6.77 -3.17
C THR A 21 2.19 -5.52 -3.92
N PHE A 22 1.23 -4.82 -3.34
CA PHE A 22 0.82 -3.49 -3.79
C PHE A 22 0.84 -2.58 -2.57
N SER A 23 1.61 -1.51 -2.62
CA SER A 23 1.80 -0.62 -1.47
C SER A 23 1.16 0.73 -1.70
N LEU A 24 0.53 1.26 -0.64
CA LEU A 24 0.08 2.65 -0.59
C LEU A 24 1.09 3.43 0.25
N LEU A 25 1.77 4.36 -0.38
CA LEU A 25 2.92 5.04 0.21
C LEU A 25 2.72 6.55 0.23
N GLY A 26 3.49 7.22 1.06
CA GLY A 26 3.51 8.66 1.13
C GLY A 26 4.91 9.22 0.86
N PHE A 27 4.98 10.52 0.72
CA PHE A 27 6.24 11.25 0.53
C PHE A 27 7.02 10.74 -0.68
N ASN A 28 8.19 10.17 -0.49
CA ASN A 28 9.00 9.62 -1.58
C ASN A 28 8.86 8.10 -1.75
N GLY A 29 7.99 7.47 -0.94
CA GLY A 29 7.77 6.03 -0.99
C GLY A 29 8.74 5.19 -0.18
N GLY A 30 9.86 5.72 0.24
CA GLY A 30 10.85 4.99 1.02
C GLY A 30 11.33 3.71 0.36
N LYS A 31 11.77 2.75 1.15
CA LYS A 31 12.28 1.47 0.66
C LYS A 31 11.20 0.61 0.02
N LEU A 32 9.95 0.73 0.47
CA LEU A 32 8.84 -0.06 -0.08
C LEU A 32 8.52 0.30 -1.52
N LYS A 33 8.89 1.49 -1.98
CA LYS A 33 8.70 1.88 -3.38
C LYS A 33 9.38 0.89 -4.33
N ASN A 34 10.57 0.44 -3.99
CA ASN A 34 11.33 -0.48 -4.83
C ASN A 34 11.09 -1.94 -4.49
N LEU A 35 10.69 -2.24 -3.25
CA LEU A 35 10.44 -3.62 -2.82
C LEU A 35 9.08 -4.13 -3.27
N SER A 36 8.09 -3.27 -3.37
CA SER A 36 6.75 -3.65 -3.79
C SER A 36 6.70 -3.95 -5.28
N ASP A 37 5.84 -4.89 -5.67
CA ASP A 37 5.62 -5.17 -7.09
C ASP A 37 4.99 -3.98 -7.79
N ASP A 38 4.09 -3.28 -7.10
CA ASP A 38 3.50 -2.05 -7.58
C ASP A 38 3.17 -1.15 -6.38
N CYS A 39 3.02 0.14 -6.63
CA CYS A 39 2.68 1.05 -5.54
C CYS A 39 1.97 2.30 -6.05
N LEU A 40 1.23 2.92 -5.15
CA LEU A 40 0.64 4.23 -5.34
C LEU A 40 1.22 5.17 -4.31
N ILE A 41 1.79 6.28 -4.75
CA ILE A 41 2.44 7.24 -3.86
C ILE A 41 1.62 8.52 -3.79
N ILE A 42 1.26 8.93 -2.58
CA ILE A 42 0.62 10.22 -2.34
C ILE A 42 1.72 11.21 -2.01
N LYS A 43 1.96 12.12 -2.92
CA LYS A 43 3.03 13.12 -2.78
C LYS A 43 2.57 14.25 -1.86
N SER A 44 3.31 14.46 -0.79
CA SER A 44 3.10 15.58 0.12
C SER A 44 4.42 15.95 0.75
N ALA A 45 4.47 17.08 1.44
CA ALA A 45 5.68 17.50 2.15
C ALA A 45 6.00 16.49 3.26
N LYS A 46 7.29 16.21 3.45
CA LYS A 46 7.73 15.29 4.50
C LYS A 46 7.23 15.78 5.87
N GLY A 47 6.62 14.89 6.62
CA GLY A 47 6.02 15.22 7.92
C GLY A 47 4.55 15.58 7.84
N ASP A 48 4.00 15.79 6.66
CA ASP A 48 2.59 16.12 6.44
C ASP A 48 1.78 14.84 6.32
N TYR A 49 1.55 14.17 7.45
CA TYR A 49 0.93 12.85 7.49
C TYR A 49 -0.58 12.85 7.26
N GLY A 50 -1.26 13.95 7.64
CA GLY A 50 -2.71 14.02 7.55
C GLY A 50 -3.24 13.73 6.15
N PRO A 51 -2.84 14.50 5.12
CA PRO A 51 -3.32 14.25 3.74
C PRO A 51 -2.97 12.86 3.22
N VAL A 52 -1.80 12.33 3.56
CA VAL A 52 -1.39 10.98 3.13
C VAL A 52 -2.29 9.93 3.77
N GLU A 53 -2.54 10.03 5.08
CA GLU A 53 -3.39 9.07 5.79
C GLU A 53 -4.82 9.12 5.28
N ASP A 54 -5.37 10.32 5.07
CA ASP A 54 -6.72 10.48 4.57
C ASP A 54 -6.86 9.88 3.17
N SER A 55 -5.88 10.12 2.30
CA SER A 55 -5.88 9.56 0.95
C SER A 55 -5.82 8.04 0.99
N HIS A 56 -4.99 7.46 1.84
CA HIS A 56 -4.90 6.01 1.99
C HIS A 56 -6.21 5.41 2.48
N LEU A 57 -6.90 6.07 3.39
CA LEU A 57 -8.19 5.60 3.90
C LEU A 57 -9.25 5.57 2.79
N ILE A 58 -9.33 6.62 1.98
CA ILE A 58 -10.24 6.69 0.86
C ILE A 58 -9.96 5.57 -0.14
N ILE A 59 -8.70 5.35 -0.49
CA ILE A 59 -8.31 4.31 -1.43
C ILE A 59 -8.67 2.93 -0.87
N ASN A 60 -8.44 2.70 0.42
CA ASN A 60 -8.79 1.43 1.04
C ASN A 60 -10.30 1.16 0.97
N HIS A 61 -11.14 2.18 1.16
CA HIS A 61 -12.57 2.03 1.03
C HIS A 61 -12.99 1.69 -0.38
N ILE A 62 -12.37 2.33 -1.38
CA ILE A 62 -12.64 2.03 -2.79
C ILE A 62 -12.27 0.59 -3.12
N LEU A 63 -11.10 0.14 -2.68
CA LEU A 63 -10.64 -1.23 -2.93
C LEU A 63 -11.52 -2.26 -2.24
N ALA A 64 -11.89 -2.02 -0.98
CA ALA A 64 -12.75 -2.93 -0.25
C ALA A 64 -14.10 -3.07 -0.93
N HIS A 65 -14.69 -1.97 -1.39
CA HIS A 65 -15.96 -1.98 -2.10
C HIS A 65 -15.86 -2.74 -3.42
N TRP A 66 -14.78 -2.50 -4.16
CA TRP A 66 -14.54 -3.18 -5.42
C TRP A 66 -14.43 -4.70 -5.23
N PHE A 67 -13.66 -5.13 -4.22
CA PHE A 67 -13.51 -6.55 -3.93
C PHE A 67 -14.84 -7.19 -3.52
N GLN A 68 -15.63 -6.52 -2.71
CA GLN A 68 -16.95 -7.00 -2.36
C GLN A 68 -17.81 -7.28 -3.60
N LYS A 69 -17.83 -6.34 -4.54
CA LYS A 69 -18.63 -6.47 -5.75
C LYS A 69 -18.13 -7.54 -6.69
N ASN A 70 -16.82 -7.67 -6.83
CA ASN A 70 -16.25 -8.44 -7.92
C ASN A 70 -15.74 -9.81 -7.53
N LEU A 71 -15.42 -10.03 -6.25
CA LEU A 71 -14.87 -11.29 -5.78
C LEU A 71 -15.82 -12.05 -4.87
N ILE A 72 -16.37 -11.41 -3.86
CA ILE A 72 -17.20 -12.08 -2.86
C ILE A 72 -18.53 -12.54 -3.45
N LYS A 73 -19.11 -11.75 -4.35
CA LYS A 73 -20.38 -12.07 -4.99
C LYS A 73 -20.34 -13.31 -5.88
N LYS A 74 -19.18 -13.75 -6.27
CA LYS A 74 -19.05 -14.89 -7.20
C LYS A 74 -19.14 -16.24 -6.51
N LYS A 75 -19.32 -16.22 -5.23
CA LYS A 75 -19.59 -17.47 -4.49
C LYS A 75 -21.06 -17.91 -4.68
#